data_d2d923a1b8cf59c39d02a574f6237f45
#
_entry.id   d2d923a1b8cf59c39d02a574f6237f45
#
_cell.length_a   1.000
_cell.length_b   1.000
_cell.length_c   1.000
_cell.angle_alpha   90.00
_cell.angle_beta   90.00
_cell.angle_gamma   90.00
#
_symmetry.space_group_name_H-M   'P 1'
#
loop_
_entity.id
_entity.type
_entity.pdbx_description
1 polymer ?
#
loop_
_entity_poly.entity_id
_entity_poly.type
_entity_poly.pdbx_seq_one_letter_code
_entity_poly.pdbx_strand_id
1 'polypeptide(L)'
;MEKKIIRLKEVDSTNAFLKNLDTYDEDALTIAVADYQTSGRGQGVHSWESEPGKNLLFSMMMCPKWVPLRQQFLLSEAGALAVKDALDSYTDGITLKWPNDVYWYDKKISGTLIETAIDSKGIKRCIFGIGIDVNQTEFHSDAPNPVSLAQILGHEVDREEVLQKVIEAFCKYYELLRRADYMDVSGIYHLSLYRRKGYHWYEDKDGKFEGAFVEVEDDGHLILHDKKGVIRSYAFGEIKFLVNSL
;
A
#
# COMPACT_ATOMS: atom_id res chain seq x y z
N MET A 1 6.11 20.38 -3.26
CA MET A 1 5.03 19.97 -4.20
C MET A 1 3.70 20.55 -3.73
N GLU A 2 2.95 21.21 -4.62
CA GLU A 2 1.59 21.71 -4.33
C GLU A 2 0.64 20.51 -4.08
N LYS A 3 -0.32 20.69 -3.19
CA LYS A 3 -1.30 19.65 -2.81
C LYS A 3 -2.71 20.13 -3.13
N LYS A 4 -3.47 19.37 -3.91
CA LYS A 4 -4.87 19.66 -4.25
C LYS A 4 -5.75 18.55 -3.66
N ILE A 5 -6.55 18.88 -2.63
CA ILE A 5 -7.42 17.91 -1.94
C ILE A 5 -8.86 18.12 -2.39
N ILE A 6 -9.46 17.08 -2.96
CA ILE A 6 -10.85 17.01 -3.40
C ILE A 6 -11.60 16.11 -2.42
N ARG A 7 -12.64 16.63 -1.77
CA ARG A 7 -13.43 15.89 -0.81
C ARG A 7 -14.76 15.47 -1.42
N LEU A 8 -15.05 14.19 -1.31
CA LEU A 8 -16.23 13.53 -1.87
C LEU A 8 -17.03 12.91 -0.74
N LYS A 9 -18.34 13.13 -0.72
CA LYS A 9 -19.22 12.47 0.24
C LYS A 9 -19.36 10.99 -0.10
N GLU A 10 -19.60 10.70 -1.38
CA GLU A 10 -19.77 9.36 -1.94
C GLU A 10 -19.24 9.32 -3.35
N VAL A 11 -18.62 8.21 -3.72
CA VAL A 11 -18.10 7.95 -5.07
C VAL A 11 -18.05 6.43 -5.31
N ASP A 12 -17.99 5.99 -6.56
CA ASP A 12 -17.77 4.59 -6.87
C ASP A 12 -16.37 4.12 -6.40
N SER A 13 -15.33 4.86 -6.78
CA SER A 13 -13.94 4.62 -6.38
C SER A 13 -13.13 5.91 -6.53
N THR A 14 -12.34 6.26 -5.51
CA THR A 14 -11.44 7.42 -5.57
C THR A 14 -10.37 7.29 -6.66
N ASN A 15 -9.89 6.07 -6.96
CA ASN A 15 -9.01 5.80 -8.11
C ASN A 15 -9.72 6.11 -9.43
N ALA A 16 -10.95 5.61 -9.62
CA ALA A 16 -11.72 5.85 -10.83
C ALA A 16 -12.03 7.33 -11.00
N PHE A 17 -12.34 8.04 -9.94
CA PHE A 17 -12.53 9.48 -9.93
C PHE A 17 -11.29 10.22 -10.45
N LEU A 18 -10.11 9.97 -9.88
CA LEU A 18 -8.88 10.61 -10.32
C LEU A 18 -8.47 10.21 -11.74
N LYS A 19 -8.73 8.96 -12.12
CA LYS A 19 -8.44 8.47 -13.48
C LYS A 19 -9.25 9.20 -14.54
N ASN A 20 -10.46 9.63 -14.21
CA ASN A 20 -11.41 10.28 -15.11
C ASN A 20 -11.38 11.82 -15.03
N LEU A 21 -10.43 12.43 -14.32
CA LEU A 21 -10.26 13.87 -14.34
C LEU A 21 -9.81 14.33 -15.72
N ASP A 22 -10.58 15.24 -16.32
CA ASP A 22 -10.28 15.84 -17.64
C ASP A 22 -9.02 16.71 -17.58
N THR A 23 -8.85 17.43 -16.48
CA THR A 23 -7.74 18.36 -16.27
C THR A 23 -7.13 18.17 -14.88
N TYR A 24 -5.81 18.15 -14.81
CA TYR A 24 -5.04 18.11 -13.57
C TYR A 24 -3.68 18.77 -13.76
N ASP A 25 -3.09 19.20 -12.68
CA ASP A 25 -1.75 19.76 -12.66
C ASP A 25 -0.73 18.64 -12.51
N GLU A 26 0.15 18.48 -13.49
CA GLU A 26 1.17 17.41 -13.51
C GLU A 26 2.26 17.60 -12.45
N ASP A 27 2.46 18.82 -11.96
CA ASP A 27 3.44 19.17 -10.94
C ASP A 27 2.88 19.14 -9.51
N ALA A 28 1.55 18.94 -9.38
CA ALA A 28 0.88 18.86 -8.08
C ALA A 28 0.57 17.41 -7.68
N LEU A 29 0.47 17.19 -6.37
CA LEU A 29 -0.15 16.00 -5.79
C LEU A 29 -1.66 16.23 -5.70
N THR A 30 -2.42 15.56 -6.56
CA THR A 30 -3.89 15.61 -6.51
C THR A 30 -4.42 14.47 -5.66
N ILE A 31 -5.24 14.77 -4.67
CA ILE A 31 -5.74 13.82 -3.68
C ILE A 31 -7.28 13.85 -3.71
N ALA A 32 -7.91 12.69 -3.89
CA ALA A 32 -9.35 12.51 -3.73
C ALA A 32 -9.62 11.72 -2.45
N VAL A 33 -10.44 12.25 -1.57
CA VAL A 33 -10.82 11.61 -0.29
C VAL A 33 -12.33 11.43 -0.29
N ALA A 34 -12.81 10.24 0.05
CA ALA A 34 -14.24 9.93 0.12
C ALA A 34 -14.65 9.47 1.52
N ASP A 35 -15.85 9.88 1.95
CA ASP A 35 -16.46 9.33 3.16
C ASP A 35 -16.96 7.90 2.92
N TYR A 36 -17.35 7.59 1.68
CA TYR A 36 -17.82 6.27 1.29
C TYR A 36 -17.51 5.95 -0.18
N GLN A 37 -17.14 4.69 -0.45
CA GLN A 37 -17.01 4.14 -1.79
C GLN A 37 -18.06 3.05 -2.03
N THR A 38 -18.91 3.21 -3.07
CA THR A 38 -19.95 2.22 -3.42
C THR A 38 -19.37 0.99 -4.14
N SER A 39 -18.16 1.11 -4.69
CA SER A 39 -17.46 0.04 -5.42
C SER A 39 -15.96 0.08 -5.07
N GLY A 40 -15.64 0.04 -3.77
CA GLY A 40 -14.26 -0.01 -3.30
C GLY A 40 -13.52 -1.21 -3.90
N ARG A 41 -12.35 -0.96 -4.47
CA ARG A 41 -11.55 -1.98 -5.17
C ARG A 41 -10.27 -2.29 -4.43
N GLY A 42 -9.95 -3.59 -4.33
CA GLY A 42 -8.64 -4.11 -3.97
C GLY A 42 -7.86 -4.59 -5.20
N GLN A 43 -6.82 -5.36 -5.00
CA GLN A 43 -6.02 -5.93 -6.07
C GLN A 43 -6.77 -7.09 -6.77
N GLY A 44 -6.68 -7.16 -8.10
CA GLY A 44 -7.33 -8.20 -8.90
C GLY A 44 -8.86 -8.13 -8.82
N VAL A 45 -9.48 -9.19 -8.31
CA VAL A 45 -10.95 -9.32 -8.18
C VAL A 45 -11.47 -8.94 -6.79
N HIS A 46 -10.58 -8.54 -5.87
CA HIS A 46 -10.97 -8.24 -4.49
C HIS A 46 -11.62 -6.86 -4.37
N SER A 47 -12.60 -6.75 -3.47
CA SER A 47 -13.20 -5.50 -3.05
C SER A 47 -12.55 -4.97 -1.77
N TRP A 48 -12.70 -3.68 -1.52
CA TRP A 48 -12.36 -3.05 -0.25
C TRP A 48 -13.65 -2.73 0.50
N GLU A 49 -13.85 -3.35 1.66
CA GLU A 49 -14.98 -3.09 2.54
C GLU A 49 -14.74 -1.85 3.37
N SER A 50 -15.76 -1.00 3.51
CA SER A 50 -15.73 0.12 4.45
C SER A 50 -17.12 0.59 4.80
N GLU A 51 -17.38 0.83 6.08
CA GLU A 51 -18.56 1.54 6.54
C GLU A 51 -18.46 3.04 6.23
N PRO A 52 -19.59 3.71 5.87
CA PRO A 52 -19.60 5.15 5.63
C PRO A 52 -19.04 5.95 6.80
N GLY A 53 -18.03 6.79 6.53
CA GLY A 53 -17.44 7.70 7.52
C GLY A 53 -16.56 7.05 8.59
N LYS A 54 -16.30 5.74 8.54
CA LYS A 54 -15.47 5.05 9.56
C LYS A 54 -14.01 4.94 9.17
N ASN A 55 -13.72 4.65 7.95
CA ASN A 55 -12.35 4.43 7.47
C ASN A 55 -11.83 5.61 6.64
N LEU A 56 -10.55 5.61 6.36
CA LEU A 56 -9.93 6.57 5.46
C LEU A 56 -9.79 5.96 4.08
N LEU A 57 -10.55 6.49 3.12
CA LEU A 57 -10.60 6.07 1.73
C LEU A 57 -10.14 7.22 0.85
N PHE A 58 -8.98 7.08 0.24
CA PHE A 58 -8.44 8.15 -0.59
C PHE A 58 -7.54 7.63 -1.69
N SER A 59 -7.32 8.47 -2.69
CA SER A 59 -6.33 8.23 -3.74
C SER A 59 -5.45 9.45 -3.92
N MET A 60 -4.17 9.19 -4.18
CA MET A 60 -3.18 10.22 -4.52
C MET A 60 -2.72 10.01 -5.96
N MET A 61 -2.73 11.07 -6.76
CA MET A 61 -2.30 11.05 -8.16
C MET A 61 -1.13 12.01 -8.36
N MET A 62 -0.11 11.53 -9.09
CA MET A 62 1.05 12.30 -9.51
C MET A 62 1.56 11.85 -10.87
N CYS A 63 2.49 12.64 -11.47
CA CYS A 63 3.10 12.39 -12.78
C CYS A 63 4.62 12.23 -12.66
N PRO A 64 5.14 11.09 -12.13
CA PRO A 64 6.55 10.89 -11.85
C PRO A 64 7.34 10.46 -13.11
N LYS A 65 7.36 11.30 -14.15
CA LYS A 65 7.98 11.03 -15.48
C LYS A 65 9.48 10.70 -15.39
N TRP A 66 10.12 11.11 -14.30
CA TRP A 66 11.55 10.92 -14.04
C TRP A 66 11.88 9.56 -13.40
N VAL A 67 10.89 8.79 -12.92
CA VAL A 67 11.12 7.43 -12.43
C VAL A 67 11.32 6.48 -13.61
N PRO A 68 12.45 5.77 -13.68
CA PRO A 68 12.67 4.77 -14.73
C PRO A 68 11.62 3.66 -14.68
N LEU A 69 11.06 3.27 -15.83
CA LEU A 69 10.02 2.22 -15.89
C LEU A 69 10.44 0.91 -15.23
N ARG A 70 11.72 0.52 -15.37
CA ARG A 70 12.28 -0.68 -14.74
C ARG A 70 12.31 -0.61 -13.20
N GLN A 71 12.21 0.58 -12.63
CA GLN A 71 12.23 0.85 -11.19
C GLN A 71 10.89 1.40 -10.70
N GLN A 72 9.81 1.17 -11.44
CA GLN A 72 8.48 1.68 -11.05
C GLN A 72 8.00 1.16 -9.69
N PHE A 73 8.53 0.04 -9.20
CA PHE A 73 8.20 -0.51 -7.88
C PHE A 73 8.62 0.41 -6.73
N LEU A 74 9.62 1.27 -6.91
CA LEU A 74 10.00 2.32 -5.95
C LEU A 74 8.82 3.23 -5.57
N LEU A 75 7.86 3.45 -6.48
CA LEU A 75 6.64 4.19 -6.15
C LEU A 75 5.77 3.42 -5.17
N SER A 76 5.68 2.09 -5.33
CA SER A 76 4.96 1.21 -4.39
C SER A 76 5.60 1.23 -3.02
N GLU A 77 6.93 1.18 -2.96
CA GLU A 77 7.71 1.26 -1.72
C GLU A 77 7.46 2.59 -1.00
N ALA A 78 7.54 3.72 -1.73
CA ALA A 78 7.30 5.05 -1.17
C ALA A 78 5.87 5.20 -0.61
N GLY A 79 4.86 4.71 -1.35
CA GLY A 79 3.47 4.71 -0.90
C GLY A 79 3.24 3.87 0.35
N ALA A 80 3.80 2.66 0.39
CA ALA A 80 3.70 1.76 1.54
C ALA A 80 4.41 2.33 2.78
N LEU A 81 5.61 2.89 2.60
CA LEU A 81 6.36 3.54 3.67
C LEU A 81 5.62 4.75 4.23
N ALA A 82 4.94 5.54 3.38
CA ALA A 82 4.16 6.68 3.83
C ALA A 82 3.01 6.27 4.76
N VAL A 83 2.29 5.21 4.42
CA VAL A 83 1.24 4.66 5.28
C VAL A 83 1.82 4.11 6.57
N LYS A 84 2.92 3.37 6.48
CA LYS A 84 3.61 2.82 7.65
C LYS A 84 4.06 3.93 8.61
N ASP A 85 4.79 4.95 8.14
CA ASP A 85 5.28 6.06 8.98
C ASP A 85 4.13 6.77 9.70
N ALA A 86 3.00 6.97 9.00
CA ALA A 86 1.82 7.57 9.62
C ALA A 86 1.25 6.69 10.74
N LEU A 87 1.12 5.38 10.51
CA LEU A 87 0.57 4.43 11.48
C LEU A 87 1.52 4.17 12.66
N ASP A 88 2.84 4.17 12.45
CA ASP A 88 3.86 4.07 13.50
C ASP A 88 3.74 5.20 14.55
N SER A 89 3.13 6.33 14.19
CA SER A 89 2.88 7.41 15.15
C SER A 89 1.75 7.13 16.15
N TYR A 90 0.98 6.06 15.94
CA TYR A 90 -0.13 5.65 16.80
C TYR A 90 0.15 4.38 17.58
N THR A 91 0.92 3.45 17.03
CA THR A 91 1.16 2.14 17.65
C THR A 91 2.43 1.50 17.11
N ASP A 92 3.05 0.63 17.93
CA ASP A 92 4.13 -0.24 17.49
C ASP A 92 3.61 -1.43 16.68
N GLY A 93 4.51 -2.16 16.01
CA GLY A 93 4.19 -3.44 15.35
C GLY A 93 3.67 -3.30 13.92
N ILE A 94 3.77 -2.10 13.31
CA ILE A 94 3.41 -1.89 11.91
C ILE A 94 4.51 -2.41 10.98
N THR A 95 4.13 -3.24 10.02
CA THR A 95 5.01 -3.84 9.03
C THR A 95 4.37 -3.83 7.64
N LEU A 96 5.19 -3.90 6.60
CA LEU A 96 4.75 -3.92 5.20
C LEU A 96 4.66 -5.36 4.71
N LYS A 97 3.46 -5.82 4.40
CA LYS A 97 3.29 -7.14 3.79
C LYS A 97 3.24 -6.99 2.27
N TRP A 98 4.29 -7.50 1.62
CA TRP A 98 4.36 -7.56 0.17
C TRP A 98 3.10 -8.23 -0.43
N PRO A 99 2.55 -7.71 -1.54
CA PRO A 99 3.09 -6.60 -2.33
C PRO A 99 2.59 -5.20 -1.90
N ASN A 100 1.45 -5.07 -1.22
CA ASN A 100 0.71 -3.81 -1.14
C ASN A 100 -0.12 -3.62 0.14
N ASP A 101 0.09 -4.45 1.14
CA ASP A 101 -0.65 -4.39 2.40
C ASP A 101 0.21 -3.82 3.54
N VAL A 102 -0.43 -3.18 4.51
CA VAL A 102 0.16 -2.81 5.79
C VAL A 102 -0.48 -3.63 6.89
N TYR A 103 0.35 -4.20 7.74
CA TYR A 103 -0.06 -5.10 8.82
C TYR A 103 0.31 -4.51 10.18
N TRP A 104 -0.57 -4.70 11.15
CA TRP A 104 -0.28 -4.60 12.56
C TRP A 104 -0.12 -6.03 13.11
N TYR A 105 1.12 -6.41 13.44
CA TYR A 105 1.48 -7.82 13.68
C TYR A 105 0.98 -8.73 12.55
N ASP A 106 0.05 -9.66 12.82
CA ASP A 106 -0.52 -10.60 11.85
C ASP A 106 -1.88 -10.13 11.29
N LYS A 107 -2.29 -8.87 11.50
CA LYS A 107 -3.58 -8.33 11.09
C LYS A 107 -3.42 -7.23 10.05
N LYS A 108 -4.27 -7.25 9.04
CA LYS A 108 -4.29 -6.23 7.99
C LYS A 108 -4.97 -4.96 8.47
N ILE A 109 -4.29 -3.83 8.40
CA ILE A 109 -4.82 -2.50 8.73
C ILE A 109 -5.01 -1.61 7.51
N SER A 110 -4.25 -1.84 6.44
CA SER A 110 -4.34 -1.04 5.22
C SER A 110 -4.01 -1.86 3.98
N GLY A 111 -4.55 -1.43 2.84
CA GLY A 111 -4.21 -1.95 1.53
C GLY A 111 -4.09 -0.83 0.49
N THR A 112 -3.20 -1.02 -0.48
CA THR A 112 -2.95 -0.05 -1.54
C THR A 112 -3.18 -0.66 -2.91
N LEU A 113 -3.93 0.02 -3.78
CA LEU A 113 -4.12 -0.31 -5.19
C LEU A 113 -3.45 0.74 -6.06
N ILE A 114 -2.37 0.37 -6.76
CA ILE A 114 -1.62 1.27 -7.62
C ILE A 114 -2.01 1.05 -9.08
N GLU A 115 -2.40 2.11 -9.77
CA GLU A 115 -2.71 2.12 -11.19
C GLU A 115 -1.77 3.11 -11.91
N THR A 116 -0.99 2.60 -12.87
CA THR A 116 -0.01 3.38 -13.61
C THR A 116 -0.42 3.50 -15.07
N ALA A 117 -0.41 4.70 -15.62
CA ALA A 117 -0.51 4.96 -17.05
C ALA A 117 0.87 5.32 -17.60
N ILE A 118 1.25 4.65 -18.69
CA ILE A 118 2.56 4.80 -19.34
C ILE A 118 2.37 5.33 -20.76
N ASP A 119 3.27 6.17 -21.22
CA ASP A 119 3.37 6.60 -22.61
C ASP A 119 4.82 6.51 -23.12
N SER A 120 5.10 7.05 -24.31
CA SER A 120 6.43 7.04 -24.91
C SER A 120 7.50 7.80 -24.12
N LYS A 121 7.10 8.63 -23.15
CA LYS A 121 7.99 9.44 -22.30
C LYS A 121 8.21 8.86 -20.91
N GLY A 122 7.54 7.74 -20.57
CA GLY A 122 7.64 7.08 -19.26
C GLY A 122 6.33 7.02 -18.51
N ILE A 123 6.37 7.16 -17.19
CA ILE A 123 5.18 7.12 -16.34
C ILE A 123 4.43 8.43 -16.47
N LYS A 124 3.35 8.42 -17.27
CA LYS A 124 2.49 9.58 -17.48
C LYS A 124 1.72 9.95 -16.20
N ARG A 125 1.22 8.95 -15.49
CA ARG A 125 0.40 9.14 -14.29
C ARG A 125 0.47 7.90 -13.41
N CYS A 126 0.59 8.10 -12.10
CA CYS A 126 0.51 7.07 -11.09
C CYS A 126 -0.57 7.45 -10.08
N ILE A 127 -1.51 6.54 -9.80
CA ILE A 127 -2.60 6.72 -8.84
C ILE A 127 -2.45 5.66 -7.76
N PHE A 128 -2.38 6.08 -6.51
CA PHE A 128 -2.34 5.23 -5.32
C PHE A 128 -3.71 5.28 -4.65
N GLY A 129 -4.52 4.25 -4.78
CA GLY A 129 -5.73 4.08 -3.98
C GLY A 129 -5.37 3.43 -2.65
N ILE A 130 -5.64 4.10 -1.57
CA ILE A 130 -5.28 3.67 -0.22
C ILE A 130 -6.53 3.58 0.63
N GLY A 131 -6.75 2.40 1.23
CA GLY A 131 -7.73 2.18 2.27
C GLY A 131 -7.01 1.93 3.60
N ILE A 132 -7.40 2.67 4.65
CA ILE A 132 -6.90 2.46 6.02
C ILE A 132 -8.10 2.25 6.92
N ASP A 133 -8.11 1.13 7.65
CA ASP A 133 -9.11 0.84 8.65
C ASP A 133 -8.84 1.67 9.90
N VAL A 134 -9.63 2.76 10.07
CA VAL A 134 -9.42 3.72 11.16
C VAL A 134 -10.37 3.46 12.32
N ASN A 135 -11.67 3.57 12.09
CA ASN A 135 -12.68 3.52 13.16
C ASN A 135 -13.72 2.40 13.00
N GLN A 136 -13.66 1.60 11.95
CA GLN A 136 -14.55 0.44 11.78
C GLN A 136 -14.17 -0.66 12.79
N THR A 137 -15.17 -1.22 13.46
CA THR A 137 -14.97 -2.24 14.49
C THR A 137 -15.51 -3.62 14.12
N GLU A 138 -16.43 -3.67 13.14
CA GLU A 138 -17.01 -4.91 12.62
C GLU A 138 -16.67 -5.06 11.13
N PHE A 139 -16.17 -6.24 10.75
CA PHE A 139 -15.78 -6.56 9.38
C PHE A 139 -16.55 -7.78 8.90
N HIS A 140 -17.08 -7.71 7.68
CA HIS A 140 -17.97 -8.75 7.11
C HIS A 140 -17.38 -9.36 5.82
N SER A 141 -16.28 -8.80 5.29
CA SER A 141 -15.61 -9.31 4.10
C SER A 141 -14.74 -10.52 4.39
N ASP A 142 -14.33 -11.22 3.32
CA ASP A 142 -13.37 -12.33 3.39
C ASP A 142 -11.92 -11.89 3.60
N ALA A 143 -11.69 -10.62 3.96
CA ALA A 143 -10.35 -10.12 4.25
C ALA A 143 -9.75 -10.87 5.45
N PRO A 144 -8.57 -11.46 5.32
CA PRO A 144 -7.98 -12.21 6.41
C PRO A 144 -7.54 -11.27 7.53
N ASN A 145 -8.09 -11.47 8.74
CA ASN A 145 -7.66 -10.80 9.96
C ASN A 145 -7.62 -9.26 9.88
N PRO A 146 -8.70 -8.55 9.45
CA PRO A 146 -8.69 -7.10 9.43
C PRO A 146 -8.63 -6.52 10.85
N VAL A 147 -8.07 -5.32 10.97
CA VAL A 147 -8.03 -4.58 12.25
C VAL A 147 -8.03 -3.08 11.96
N SER A 148 -8.69 -2.29 12.81
CA SER A 148 -8.66 -0.83 12.74
C SER A 148 -7.80 -0.20 13.84
N LEU A 149 -7.41 1.05 13.65
CA LEU A 149 -6.75 1.85 14.69
C LEU A 149 -7.61 1.93 15.96
N ALA A 150 -8.92 2.12 15.82
CA ALA A 150 -9.83 2.19 16.97
C ALA A 150 -9.82 0.88 17.79
N GLN A 151 -9.76 -0.28 17.15
CA GLN A 151 -9.65 -1.56 17.86
C GLN A 151 -8.30 -1.73 18.57
N ILE A 152 -7.22 -1.19 17.97
CA ILE A 152 -5.87 -1.25 18.58
C ILE A 152 -5.77 -0.33 19.79
N LEU A 153 -6.29 0.90 19.66
CA LEU A 153 -6.14 1.97 20.65
C LEU A 153 -7.24 1.99 21.72
N GLY A 154 -8.39 1.36 21.42
CA GLY A 154 -9.57 1.37 22.31
C GLY A 154 -10.40 2.65 22.24
N HIS A 155 -10.16 3.53 21.26
CA HIS A 155 -10.91 4.78 21.02
C HIS A 155 -10.86 5.19 19.55
N GLU A 156 -11.81 6.00 19.12
CA GLU A 156 -11.83 6.55 17.76
C GLU A 156 -10.67 7.54 17.53
N VAL A 157 -10.19 7.57 16.27
CA VAL A 157 -9.10 8.42 15.80
C VAL A 157 -9.60 9.40 14.75
N ASP A 158 -9.09 10.62 14.74
CA ASP A 158 -9.41 11.59 13.69
C ASP A 158 -8.82 11.15 12.35
N ARG A 159 -9.69 10.79 11.39
CA ARG A 159 -9.32 10.37 10.04
C ARG A 159 -8.54 11.44 9.28
N GLU A 160 -8.84 12.72 9.56
CA GLU A 160 -8.14 13.84 8.92
C GLU A 160 -6.68 13.93 9.41
N GLU A 161 -6.44 13.71 10.69
CA GLU A 161 -5.07 13.67 11.23
C GLU A 161 -4.27 12.53 10.60
N VAL A 162 -4.88 11.34 10.45
CA VAL A 162 -4.21 10.20 9.78
C VAL A 162 -3.88 10.54 8.33
N LEU A 163 -4.83 11.15 7.59
CA LEU A 163 -4.62 11.58 6.20
C LEU A 163 -3.45 12.54 6.07
N GLN A 164 -3.38 13.56 6.93
CA GLN A 164 -2.31 14.56 6.87
C GLN A 164 -0.94 13.93 7.12
N LYS A 165 -0.84 13.02 8.09
CA LYS A 165 0.41 12.28 8.37
C LYS A 165 0.85 11.42 7.16
N VAL A 166 -0.08 10.73 6.49
CA VAL A 166 0.24 9.96 5.27
C VAL A 166 0.73 10.88 4.16
N ILE A 167 0.05 12.01 3.92
CA ILE A 167 0.43 12.96 2.88
C ILE A 167 1.84 13.55 3.15
N GLU A 168 2.12 13.91 4.40
CA GLU A 168 3.44 14.44 4.79
C GLU A 168 4.55 13.41 4.59
N ALA A 169 4.35 12.19 5.06
CA ALA A 169 5.29 11.08 4.88
C ALA A 169 5.47 10.73 3.39
N PHE A 170 4.37 10.73 2.60
CA PHE A 170 4.46 10.50 1.17
C PHE A 170 5.30 11.57 0.46
N CYS A 171 5.10 12.84 0.78
CA CYS A 171 5.90 13.93 0.20
C CYS A 171 7.41 13.78 0.54
N LYS A 172 7.74 13.31 1.74
CA LYS A 172 9.12 13.01 2.16
C LYS A 172 9.74 11.93 1.27
N TYR A 173 9.09 10.78 1.12
CA TYR A 173 9.62 9.68 0.30
C TYR A 173 9.64 10.02 -1.20
N TYR A 174 8.62 10.71 -1.69
CA TYR A 174 8.58 11.19 -3.08
C TYR A 174 9.75 12.14 -3.40
N GLU A 175 10.13 13.02 -2.45
CA GLU A 175 11.27 13.90 -2.62
C GLU A 175 12.60 13.13 -2.61
N LEU A 176 12.75 12.07 -1.81
CA LEU A 176 13.91 11.18 -1.88
C LEU A 176 14.02 10.53 -3.26
N LEU A 177 12.92 9.99 -3.78
CA LEU A 177 12.90 9.43 -5.12
C LEU A 177 13.26 10.48 -6.19
N ARG A 178 12.77 11.73 -6.04
CA ARG A 178 13.07 12.83 -6.97
C ARG A 178 14.55 13.20 -6.99
N ARG A 179 15.26 13.02 -5.88
CA ARG A 179 16.70 13.21 -5.76
C ARG A 179 17.52 12.00 -6.20
N ALA A 180 16.86 10.95 -6.65
CA ALA A 180 17.46 9.65 -6.97
C ALA A 180 18.11 8.93 -5.76
N ASP A 181 17.64 9.22 -4.54
CA ASP A 181 18.04 8.52 -3.30
C ASP A 181 17.28 7.18 -3.19
N TYR A 182 17.32 6.38 -4.26
CA TYR A 182 16.54 5.14 -4.41
C TYR A 182 16.92 4.09 -3.38
N MET A 183 18.22 3.97 -3.08
CA MET A 183 18.73 2.99 -2.12
C MET A 183 18.23 3.25 -0.70
N ASP A 184 18.01 4.51 -0.34
CA ASP A 184 17.48 4.87 0.97
C ASP A 184 16.01 4.42 1.10
N VAL A 185 15.20 4.67 0.08
CA VAL A 185 13.79 4.26 0.06
C VAL A 185 13.67 2.74 0.09
N SER A 186 14.36 2.05 -0.82
CA SER A 186 14.33 0.58 -0.91
C SER A 186 14.91 -0.08 0.35
N GLY A 187 15.99 0.45 0.91
CA GLY A 187 16.58 -0.04 2.15
C GLY A 187 15.60 0.03 3.35
N ILE A 188 14.91 1.17 3.53
CA ILE A 188 13.89 1.33 4.58
C ILE A 188 12.71 0.39 4.34
N TYR A 189 12.27 0.25 3.07
CA TYR A 189 11.19 -0.67 2.70
C TYR A 189 11.54 -2.12 3.08
N HIS A 190 12.70 -2.63 2.67
CA HIS A 190 13.16 -3.98 3.00
C HIS A 190 13.27 -4.21 4.51
N LEU A 191 13.74 -3.21 5.27
CA LEU A 191 13.81 -3.29 6.74
C LEU A 191 12.43 -3.35 7.41
N SER A 192 11.40 -2.83 6.75
CA SER A 192 10.02 -2.72 7.24
C SER A 192 9.15 -3.93 6.90
N LEU A 193 9.67 -4.90 6.13
CA LEU A 193 8.86 -6.01 5.63
C LEU A 193 8.41 -6.97 6.73
N TYR A 194 7.13 -7.35 6.65
CA TYR A 194 6.52 -8.44 7.40
C TYR A 194 7.23 -9.76 7.06
N ARG A 195 7.52 -10.57 8.08
CA ARG A 195 8.24 -11.84 7.94
C ARG A 195 9.64 -11.72 7.30
N ARG A 196 10.28 -10.58 7.48
CA ARG A 196 11.64 -10.34 6.98
C ARG A 196 12.67 -11.32 7.55
N LYS A 197 12.46 -11.83 8.77
CA LYS A 197 13.42 -12.71 9.45
C LYS A 197 12.84 -14.10 9.66
N GLY A 198 13.68 -15.13 9.51
CA GLY A 198 13.33 -16.51 9.78
C GLY A 198 12.60 -17.18 8.63
N TYR A 199 12.25 -18.46 8.85
CA TYR A 199 11.46 -19.24 7.91
C TYR A 199 9.99 -19.16 8.29
N HIS A 200 9.14 -18.98 7.26
CA HIS A 200 7.69 -18.91 7.41
C HIS A 200 7.01 -19.79 6.36
N TRP A 201 5.77 -20.16 6.63
CA TRP A 201 4.97 -20.95 5.71
C TRP A 201 4.35 -20.11 4.60
N TYR A 202 4.54 -20.59 3.38
CA TYR A 202 3.98 -20.05 2.15
C TYR A 202 3.31 -21.16 1.35
N GLU A 203 2.45 -20.78 0.39
CA GLU A 203 1.84 -21.67 -0.57
C GLU A 203 1.94 -21.05 -1.96
N ASP A 204 2.44 -21.81 -2.92
CA ASP A 204 2.48 -21.48 -4.34
C ASP A 204 1.74 -22.56 -5.16
N LYS A 205 1.86 -22.52 -6.49
CA LYS A 205 1.26 -23.50 -7.40
C LYS A 205 1.73 -24.95 -7.16
N ASP A 206 2.90 -25.12 -6.57
CA ASP A 206 3.52 -26.43 -6.31
C ASP A 206 3.20 -26.96 -4.89
N GLY A 207 2.53 -26.15 -4.07
CA GLY A 207 2.11 -26.49 -2.72
C GLY A 207 2.74 -25.67 -1.62
N LYS A 208 2.65 -26.18 -0.38
CA LYS A 208 3.14 -25.50 0.82
C LYS A 208 4.63 -25.73 1.03
N PHE A 209 5.35 -24.68 1.38
CA PHE A 209 6.77 -24.75 1.74
C PHE A 209 7.14 -23.75 2.80
N GLU A 210 8.27 -23.96 3.48
CA GLU A 210 8.88 -22.96 4.36
C GLU A 210 9.97 -22.21 3.61
N GLY A 211 9.81 -20.86 3.54
CA GLY A 211 10.73 -19.95 2.89
C GLY A 211 11.21 -18.85 3.82
N ALA A 212 12.38 -18.32 3.54
CA ALA A 212 12.92 -17.14 4.18
C ALA A 212 13.13 -16.03 3.15
N PHE A 213 12.92 -14.80 3.56
CA PHE A 213 13.06 -13.61 2.74
C PHE A 213 14.51 -13.41 2.30
N VAL A 214 14.70 -13.08 1.04
CA VAL A 214 15.98 -12.65 0.46
C VAL A 214 15.92 -11.17 0.14
N GLU A 215 15.07 -10.78 -0.83
CA GLU A 215 14.89 -9.41 -1.28
C GLU A 215 13.56 -9.22 -2.02
N VAL A 216 13.24 -7.99 -2.35
CA VAL A 216 12.29 -7.62 -3.39
C VAL A 216 13.09 -6.92 -4.48
N GLU A 217 13.00 -7.42 -5.72
CA GLU A 217 13.74 -6.89 -6.88
C GLU A 217 13.16 -5.55 -7.36
N ASP A 218 13.92 -4.80 -8.17
CA ASP A 218 13.53 -3.48 -8.70
C ASP A 218 12.19 -3.49 -9.45
N ASP A 219 11.82 -4.62 -10.03
CA ASP A 219 10.54 -4.82 -10.74
C ASP A 219 9.40 -5.29 -9.83
N GLY A 220 9.70 -5.51 -8.53
CA GLY A 220 8.74 -5.89 -7.50
C GLY A 220 8.62 -7.39 -7.25
N HIS A 221 9.42 -8.26 -7.90
CA HIS A 221 9.39 -9.68 -7.58
C HIS A 221 9.91 -9.96 -6.17
N LEU A 222 9.15 -10.78 -5.44
CA LEU A 222 9.55 -11.28 -4.12
C LEU A 222 10.48 -12.47 -4.26
N ILE A 223 11.66 -12.40 -3.70
CA ILE A 223 12.64 -13.47 -3.71
C ILE A 223 12.69 -14.15 -2.34
N LEU A 224 12.45 -15.44 -2.33
CA LEU A 224 12.57 -16.30 -1.15
C LEU A 224 13.59 -17.41 -1.41
N HIS A 225 14.20 -17.96 -0.35
CA HIS A 225 14.87 -19.26 -0.43
C HIS A 225 14.14 -20.25 0.50
N ASP A 226 13.98 -21.49 0.02
CA ASP A 226 13.41 -22.56 0.84
C ASP A 226 14.48 -23.22 1.75
N LYS A 227 14.04 -24.13 2.65
CA LYS A 227 14.96 -24.86 3.54
C LYS A 227 15.97 -25.78 2.81
N LYS A 228 15.75 -26.04 1.53
CA LYS A 228 16.68 -26.79 0.66
C LYS A 228 17.68 -25.88 -0.05
N GLY A 229 17.59 -24.56 0.15
CA GLY A 229 18.42 -23.55 -0.48
C GLY A 229 18.00 -23.20 -1.91
N VAL A 230 16.82 -23.63 -2.36
CA VAL A 230 16.29 -23.27 -3.68
C VAL A 230 15.77 -21.82 -3.64
N ILE A 231 16.27 -20.99 -4.55
CA ILE A 231 15.78 -19.62 -4.75
C ILE A 231 14.49 -19.68 -5.55
N ARG A 232 13.49 -18.95 -5.07
CA ARG A 232 12.15 -18.83 -5.65
C ARG A 232 11.81 -17.38 -5.87
N SER A 233 11.35 -17.04 -7.08
CA SER A 233 10.93 -15.69 -7.47
C SER A 233 9.43 -15.67 -7.74
N TYR A 234 8.72 -14.67 -7.22
CA TYR A 234 7.27 -14.58 -7.31
C TYR A 234 6.82 -13.20 -7.76
N ALA A 235 6.01 -13.16 -8.80
CA ALA A 235 5.20 -12.02 -9.16
C ALA A 235 3.96 -11.90 -8.27
N PHE A 236 3.25 -10.78 -8.37
CA PHE A 236 2.03 -10.53 -7.60
C PHE A 236 0.97 -11.60 -7.87
N GLY A 237 0.42 -12.17 -6.79
CA GLY A 237 -0.64 -13.18 -6.85
C GLY A 237 -0.14 -14.63 -6.99
N GLU A 238 1.15 -14.88 -7.14
CA GLU A 238 1.70 -16.23 -7.32
C GLU A 238 2.01 -16.95 -6.00
N ILE A 239 1.96 -16.25 -4.88
CA ILE A 239 2.28 -16.80 -3.55
C ILE A 239 1.28 -16.32 -2.50
N LYS A 240 0.93 -17.22 -1.58
CA LYS A 240 0.14 -16.94 -0.38
C LYS A 240 1.00 -17.02 0.87
N PHE A 241 0.86 -16.04 1.74
CA PHE A 241 1.44 -16.04 3.08
C PHE A 241 0.47 -16.79 4.01
N LEU A 242 0.87 -17.94 4.52
CA LEU A 242 0.03 -18.73 5.42
C LEU A 242 0.17 -18.20 6.84
N VAL A 243 -0.83 -17.42 7.29
CA VAL A 243 -0.94 -16.95 8.68
C VAL A 243 -1.64 -18.05 9.47
N ASN A 244 -1.08 -18.51 10.59
CA ASN A 244 -1.65 -19.57 11.45
C ASN A 244 -1.65 -21.00 10.88
N SER A 245 -0.58 -21.45 10.27
CA SER A 245 -0.39 -22.88 9.98
C SER A 245 0.47 -23.54 11.09
N LEU A 246 -0.16 -23.78 12.23
CA LEU A 246 0.19 -24.84 13.20
C LEU A 246 -1.01 -25.76 13.35
#